data_5fdbcca930efdb1aff1de4f4350c43c5
#
_entry.id   5fdbcca930efdb1aff1de4f4350c43c5
#
_cell.length_a   1.000
_cell.length_b   1.000
_cell.length_c   1.000
_cell.angle_alpha   90.00
_cell.angle_beta   90.00
_cell.angle_gamma   90.00
#
_symmetry.space_group_name_H-M   'P 1'
#
loop_
_entity.id
_entity.type
_entity.pdbx_description
1 polymer ?
#
loop_
_entity_poly.entity_id
_entity_poly.type
_entity_poly.pdbx_seq_one_letter_code
_entity_poly.pdbx_strand_id
1 'polypeptide(L)'
;MNTQLQQILRSHNDLVTTHEQTRAGFISFALEKNRRSTPYIEEAKSLKELASRANNPEELLNIKEIRRALITASGLSDKALKYFTEDDKVRAVAEMIDNFLKPAGNGFIDELVYRFLLIRGDSLGGTMRNIVGALAQQKLVRCFISTLSVMGIPFTWYDGKSWHIGDTRTPNIEEAKAISWANDKGHRVLAFNLTIKTVNKNVDICLFNANERTFDNNNIAKNCNRSAIMFGELKGGIDPAGADEHWKTGNSALERIRKSFSNVGRDDLQTSFVAAAIEDSTGREIFSQLTDNTLSFAANLTASKQLVSYCNWMILL
;
A
#
# COMPACT_ATOMS: atom_id res chain seq x y z
N MET A 1 2.29 0.94 -29.38
CA MET A 1 2.49 -0.07 -28.30
C MET A 1 3.86 -0.74 -28.44
N ASN A 2 4.63 -0.85 -27.37
CA ASN A 2 5.99 -1.42 -27.33
C ASN A 2 5.99 -2.89 -27.78
N THR A 3 7.00 -3.32 -28.55
CA THR A 3 7.15 -4.69 -29.11
C THR A 3 7.13 -5.77 -28.02
N GLN A 4 7.75 -5.51 -26.86
CA GLN A 4 7.76 -6.42 -25.72
C GLN A 4 6.35 -6.61 -25.13
N LEU A 5 5.57 -5.55 -25.08
CA LEU A 5 4.19 -5.58 -24.59
C LEU A 5 3.27 -6.34 -25.57
N GLN A 6 3.48 -6.21 -26.88
CA GLN A 6 2.72 -6.93 -27.91
C GLN A 6 2.87 -8.46 -27.82
N GLN A 7 3.99 -8.95 -27.28
CA GLN A 7 4.22 -10.38 -27.09
C GLN A 7 3.39 -10.99 -25.94
N ILE A 8 2.92 -10.14 -25.00
CA ILE A 8 2.22 -10.58 -23.80
C ILE A 8 0.77 -10.11 -23.74
N LEU A 9 0.43 -9.03 -24.43
CA LEU A 9 -0.93 -8.47 -24.51
C LEU A 9 -1.39 -8.45 -25.96
N ARG A 10 -2.27 -9.38 -26.34
CA ARG A 10 -2.89 -9.46 -27.66
C ARG A 10 -4.21 -8.67 -27.72
N SER A 11 -4.88 -8.59 -26.58
CA SER A 11 -6.13 -7.89 -26.41
C SER A 11 -6.27 -7.36 -24.99
N HIS A 12 -7.29 -6.52 -24.73
CA HIS A 12 -7.61 -6.05 -23.39
C HIS A 12 -7.94 -7.20 -22.42
N ASN A 13 -8.44 -8.35 -22.93
CA ASN A 13 -8.77 -9.50 -22.09
C ASN A 13 -7.55 -10.08 -21.34
N ASP A 14 -6.36 -9.92 -21.92
CA ASP A 14 -5.13 -10.38 -21.26
C ASP A 14 -4.82 -9.57 -19.99
N LEU A 15 -5.33 -8.33 -19.88
CA LEU A 15 -5.19 -7.49 -18.69
C LEU A 15 -6.23 -7.84 -17.62
N VAL A 16 -7.37 -8.39 -17.99
CA VAL A 16 -8.50 -8.62 -17.07
C VAL A 16 -8.12 -9.64 -16.00
N THR A 17 -8.45 -9.30 -14.74
CA THR A 17 -8.22 -10.20 -13.61
C THR A 17 -9.23 -11.35 -13.64
N THR A 18 -8.75 -12.59 -13.68
CA THR A 18 -9.62 -13.76 -13.72
C THR A 18 -10.30 -14.01 -12.39
N HIS A 19 -11.45 -14.70 -12.42
CA HIS A 19 -12.16 -15.11 -11.20
C HIS A 19 -11.27 -15.91 -10.25
N GLU A 20 -10.40 -16.78 -10.77
CA GLU A 20 -9.46 -17.56 -9.97
C GLU A 20 -8.43 -16.67 -9.26
N GLN A 21 -7.87 -15.67 -9.96
CA GLN A 21 -6.95 -14.70 -9.38
C GLN A 21 -7.63 -13.85 -8.30
N THR A 22 -8.86 -13.41 -8.55
CA THR A 22 -9.68 -12.67 -7.57
C THR A 22 -9.91 -13.51 -6.32
N ARG A 23 -10.34 -14.77 -6.48
CA ARG A 23 -10.55 -15.70 -5.37
C ARG A 23 -9.27 -15.93 -4.56
N ALA A 24 -8.14 -16.18 -5.22
CA ALA A 24 -6.85 -16.37 -4.57
C ALA A 24 -6.43 -15.11 -3.79
N GLY A 25 -6.66 -13.93 -4.36
CA GLY A 25 -6.39 -12.64 -3.71
C GLY A 25 -7.24 -12.41 -2.45
N PHE A 26 -8.54 -12.70 -2.50
CA PHE A 26 -9.41 -12.61 -1.32
C PHE A 26 -9.01 -13.59 -0.21
N ILE A 27 -8.63 -14.82 -0.56
CA ILE A 27 -8.11 -15.79 0.43
C ILE A 27 -6.84 -15.25 1.09
N SER A 28 -5.89 -14.78 0.29
CA SER A 28 -4.64 -14.20 0.82
C SER A 28 -4.90 -13.01 1.73
N PHE A 29 -5.82 -12.12 1.34
CA PHE A 29 -6.23 -10.97 2.14
C PHE A 29 -6.89 -11.38 3.46
N ALA A 30 -7.78 -12.38 3.44
CA ALA A 30 -8.44 -12.90 4.63
C ALA A 30 -7.44 -13.50 5.63
N LEU A 31 -6.47 -14.29 5.13
CA LEU A 31 -5.41 -14.87 5.97
C LEU A 31 -4.54 -13.78 6.60
N GLU A 32 -4.15 -12.76 5.84
CA GLU A 32 -3.35 -11.65 6.37
C GLU A 32 -4.15 -10.83 7.40
N LYS A 33 -5.44 -10.60 7.18
CA LYS A 33 -6.32 -9.93 8.15
C LYS A 33 -6.41 -10.73 9.44
N ASN A 34 -6.58 -12.05 9.37
CA ASN A 34 -6.60 -12.91 10.55
C ASN A 34 -5.27 -12.88 11.32
N ARG A 35 -4.15 -12.98 10.61
CA ARG A 35 -2.82 -12.89 11.24
C ARG A 35 -2.63 -11.58 12.00
N ARG A 36 -3.09 -10.46 11.43
CA ARG A 36 -2.99 -9.12 12.04
C ARG A 36 -4.03 -8.86 13.13
N SER A 37 -5.09 -9.63 13.20
CA SER A 37 -6.08 -9.51 14.29
C SER A 37 -5.62 -10.19 15.59
N THR A 38 -4.69 -11.14 15.51
CA THR A 38 -4.20 -11.91 16.69
C THR A 38 -3.75 -11.02 17.85
N PRO A 39 -2.93 -9.96 17.69
CA PRO A 39 -2.55 -9.09 18.80
C PRO A 39 -3.75 -8.45 19.51
N TYR A 40 -4.79 -8.05 18.77
CA TYR A 40 -6.00 -7.44 19.35
C TYR A 40 -6.83 -8.45 20.13
N ILE A 41 -6.82 -9.73 19.72
CA ILE A 41 -7.47 -10.80 20.46
C ILE A 41 -6.72 -11.03 21.78
N GLU A 42 -5.39 -11.02 21.78
CA GLU A 42 -4.60 -11.16 23.01
C GLU A 42 -4.77 -9.94 23.94
N GLU A 43 -4.83 -8.72 23.39
CA GLU A 43 -5.19 -7.52 24.16
C GLU A 43 -6.57 -7.66 24.80
N ALA A 44 -7.57 -8.19 24.10
CA ALA A 44 -8.93 -8.40 24.60
C ALA A 44 -8.99 -9.45 25.72
N LYS A 45 -8.22 -10.54 25.60
CA LYS A 45 -8.08 -11.54 26.68
C LYS A 45 -7.49 -10.92 27.94
N SER A 46 -6.41 -10.13 27.78
CA SER A 46 -5.78 -9.40 28.88
C SER A 46 -6.74 -8.39 29.53
N LEU A 47 -7.51 -7.66 28.69
CA LEU A 47 -8.54 -6.74 29.18
C LEU A 47 -9.60 -7.48 30.01
N LYS A 48 -10.08 -8.62 29.53
CA LYS A 48 -11.07 -9.44 30.25
C LYS A 48 -10.57 -9.85 31.65
N GLU A 49 -9.33 -10.33 31.69
CA GLU A 49 -8.71 -10.77 32.95
C GLU A 49 -8.54 -9.61 33.95
N LEU A 50 -8.03 -8.45 33.46
CA LEU A 50 -7.84 -7.29 34.32
C LEU A 50 -9.18 -6.68 34.79
N ALA A 51 -10.16 -6.62 33.90
CA ALA A 51 -11.49 -6.08 34.18
C ALA A 51 -12.28 -6.98 35.18
N SER A 52 -11.98 -8.28 35.26
CA SER A 52 -12.63 -9.21 36.17
C SER A 52 -12.37 -8.92 37.67
N ARG A 53 -11.46 -7.97 37.96
CA ARG A 53 -11.23 -7.48 39.33
C ARG A 53 -12.33 -6.52 39.81
N ALA A 54 -13.16 -6.00 38.89
CA ALA A 54 -14.27 -5.12 39.21
C ALA A 54 -15.53 -5.95 39.49
N ASN A 55 -16.26 -5.59 40.55
CA ASN A 55 -17.55 -6.22 40.91
C ASN A 55 -18.72 -5.52 40.21
N ASN A 56 -18.53 -4.30 39.75
CA ASN A 56 -19.53 -3.49 39.04
C ASN A 56 -18.82 -2.59 37.98
N PRO A 57 -19.56 -2.05 36.98
CA PRO A 57 -19.00 -1.25 35.91
C PRO A 57 -18.24 0.00 36.36
N GLU A 58 -18.66 0.65 37.46
CA GLU A 58 -18.02 1.85 37.99
C GLU A 58 -16.62 1.57 38.53
N GLU A 59 -16.39 0.39 39.13
CA GLU A 59 -15.07 0.01 39.63
C GLU A 59 -14.01 -0.13 38.54
N LEU A 60 -14.39 -0.30 37.25
CA LEU A 60 -13.47 -0.31 36.13
C LEU A 60 -12.64 0.99 36.04
N LEU A 61 -13.19 2.12 36.46
CA LEU A 61 -12.49 3.41 36.52
C LEU A 61 -11.31 3.43 37.47
N ASN A 62 -11.31 2.56 38.50
CA ASN A 62 -10.27 2.46 39.48
C ASN A 62 -9.09 1.59 39.03
N ILE A 63 -9.26 0.82 37.96
CA ILE A 63 -8.23 -0.04 37.38
C ILE A 63 -7.39 0.73 36.39
N LYS A 64 -6.27 1.31 36.82
CA LYS A 64 -5.41 2.19 36.02
C LYS A 64 -4.87 1.48 34.76
N GLU A 65 -4.59 0.20 34.87
CA GLU A 65 -3.99 -0.65 33.82
C GLU A 65 -4.87 -0.76 32.56
N ILE A 66 -6.21 -0.68 32.73
CA ILE A 66 -7.16 -0.80 31.61
C ILE A 66 -7.65 0.56 31.08
N ARG A 67 -7.20 1.69 31.64
CA ARG A 67 -7.68 3.03 31.24
C ARG A 67 -7.64 3.27 29.73
N ARG A 68 -6.57 2.87 29.05
CA ARG A 68 -6.45 3.00 27.59
C ARG A 68 -7.47 2.12 26.86
N ALA A 69 -7.70 0.92 27.36
CA ALA A 69 -8.69 0.00 26.76
C ALA A 69 -10.12 0.51 26.96
N LEU A 70 -10.45 1.12 28.10
CA LEU A 70 -11.74 1.78 28.35
C LEU A 70 -11.98 2.92 27.35
N ILE A 71 -10.96 3.76 27.11
CA ILE A 71 -11.04 4.83 26.11
C ILE A 71 -11.27 4.26 24.70
N THR A 72 -10.58 3.18 24.35
CA THR A 72 -10.82 2.51 23.06
C THR A 72 -12.25 1.97 22.98
N ALA A 73 -12.70 1.24 23.99
CA ALA A 73 -14.05 0.66 24.03
C ALA A 73 -15.16 1.71 23.99
N SER A 74 -14.91 2.94 24.47
CA SER A 74 -15.87 4.06 24.37
C SER A 74 -16.01 4.64 22.95
N GLY A 75 -15.33 4.05 21.94
CA GLY A 75 -15.45 4.46 20.53
C GLY A 75 -14.39 5.46 20.06
N LEU A 76 -13.47 5.88 20.94
CA LEU A 76 -12.44 6.86 20.60
C LEU A 76 -11.27 6.18 19.87
N SER A 77 -11.11 6.48 18.59
CA SER A 77 -9.98 5.98 17.80
C SER A 77 -8.66 6.69 18.15
N ASP A 78 -7.53 6.00 17.98
CA ASP A 78 -6.20 6.58 18.23
C ASP A 78 -5.94 7.88 17.44
N LYS A 79 -6.57 8.05 16.26
CA LYS A 79 -6.50 9.28 15.47
C LYS A 79 -7.28 10.43 16.12
N ALA A 80 -8.41 10.13 16.71
CA ALA A 80 -9.28 11.11 17.33
C ALA A 80 -8.71 11.60 18.68
N LEU A 81 -7.98 10.76 19.41
CA LEU A 81 -7.47 11.06 20.75
C LEU A 81 -6.65 12.36 20.84
N LYS A 82 -5.96 12.74 19.77
CA LYS A 82 -5.17 13.98 19.71
C LYS A 82 -6.01 15.28 19.72
N TYR A 83 -7.33 15.17 19.45
CA TYR A 83 -8.25 16.30 19.44
C TYR A 83 -9.06 16.43 20.74
N PHE A 84 -9.00 15.43 21.63
CA PHE A 84 -9.78 15.36 22.86
C PHE A 84 -8.95 15.79 24.07
N THR A 85 -9.62 16.52 24.99
CA THR A 85 -9.10 16.80 26.32
C THR A 85 -9.22 15.56 27.21
N GLU A 86 -8.59 15.60 28.40
CA GLU A 86 -8.77 14.51 29.38
C GLU A 86 -10.23 14.42 29.88
N ASP A 87 -10.91 15.56 30.05
CA ASP A 87 -12.32 15.61 30.42
C ASP A 87 -13.24 14.97 29.38
N ASP A 88 -12.96 15.19 28.08
CA ASP A 88 -13.72 14.53 27.00
C ASP A 88 -13.57 13.00 27.05
N LYS A 89 -12.36 12.53 27.32
CA LYS A 89 -12.08 11.07 27.45
C LYS A 89 -12.80 10.47 28.65
N VAL A 90 -12.76 11.17 29.79
CA VAL A 90 -13.48 10.75 31.01
C VAL A 90 -14.98 10.68 30.75
N ARG A 91 -15.53 11.73 30.12
CA ARG A 91 -16.96 11.77 29.77
C ARG A 91 -17.36 10.62 28.83
N ALA A 92 -16.58 10.37 27.76
CA ALA A 92 -16.88 9.28 26.83
C ALA A 92 -16.88 7.89 27.53
N VAL A 93 -15.93 7.66 28.43
CA VAL A 93 -15.90 6.42 29.23
C VAL A 93 -17.07 6.34 30.19
N ALA A 94 -17.42 7.42 30.88
CA ALA A 94 -18.57 7.45 31.78
C ALA A 94 -19.89 7.18 31.03
N GLU A 95 -20.10 7.82 29.87
CA GLU A 95 -21.28 7.57 29.03
C GLU A 95 -21.34 6.10 28.53
N MET A 96 -20.18 5.51 28.18
CA MET A 96 -20.13 4.07 27.84
C MET A 96 -20.55 3.19 29.04
N ILE A 97 -20.05 3.49 30.23
CA ILE A 97 -20.41 2.75 31.44
C ILE A 97 -21.93 2.87 31.71
N ASP A 98 -22.46 4.07 31.71
CA ASP A 98 -23.86 4.32 32.05
C ASP A 98 -24.84 3.74 31.03
N ASN A 99 -24.57 3.95 29.74
CA ASN A 99 -25.49 3.58 28.68
C ASN A 99 -25.39 2.12 28.22
N PHE A 100 -24.26 1.47 28.48
CA PHE A 100 -24.01 0.14 27.91
C PHE A 100 -23.55 -0.90 28.93
N LEU A 101 -22.60 -0.60 29.81
CA LEU A 101 -22.06 -1.60 30.71
C LEU A 101 -23.02 -1.87 31.91
N LYS A 102 -23.63 -0.83 32.48
CA LYS A 102 -24.64 -0.98 33.54
C LYS A 102 -25.86 -1.79 33.08
N PRO A 103 -26.47 -1.51 31.92
CA PRO A 103 -27.57 -2.31 31.39
C PRO A 103 -27.21 -3.78 31.13
N ALA A 104 -25.96 -4.11 30.89
CA ALA A 104 -25.51 -5.50 30.72
C ALA A 104 -25.47 -6.32 32.01
N GLY A 105 -25.64 -5.67 33.17
CA GLY A 105 -25.67 -6.35 34.48
C GLY A 105 -24.39 -7.18 34.71
N ASN A 106 -24.55 -8.44 35.10
CA ASN A 106 -23.39 -9.33 35.31
C ASN A 106 -22.54 -9.62 34.06
N GLY A 107 -23.05 -9.30 32.88
CA GLY A 107 -22.32 -9.44 31.60
C GLY A 107 -21.45 -8.23 31.20
N PHE A 108 -21.30 -7.23 32.08
CA PHE A 108 -20.63 -5.95 31.70
C PHE A 108 -19.17 -6.11 31.25
N ILE A 109 -18.47 -7.14 31.74
CA ILE A 109 -17.10 -7.43 31.34
C ILE A 109 -17.07 -7.93 29.89
N ASP A 110 -17.97 -8.84 29.54
CA ASP A 110 -18.06 -9.34 28.16
C ASP A 110 -18.50 -8.22 27.20
N GLU A 111 -19.46 -7.37 27.62
CA GLU A 111 -19.89 -6.19 26.86
C GLU A 111 -18.70 -5.23 26.62
N LEU A 112 -17.89 -4.96 27.64
CA LEU A 112 -16.67 -4.16 27.52
C LEU A 112 -15.71 -4.74 26.48
N VAL A 113 -15.45 -6.05 26.56
CA VAL A 113 -14.53 -6.76 25.66
C VAL A 113 -15.05 -6.75 24.23
N TYR A 114 -16.36 -6.95 24.01
CA TYR A 114 -16.95 -6.89 22.67
C TYR A 114 -16.82 -5.49 22.05
N ARG A 115 -17.10 -4.43 22.81
CA ARG A 115 -16.93 -3.04 22.35
C ARG A 115 -15.48 -2.74 22.01
N PHE A 116 -14.55 -3.14 22.86
CA PHE A 116 -13.12 -3.01 22.59
C PHE A 116 -12.73 -3.70 21.27
N LEU A 117 -13.16 -4.95 21.05
CA LEU A 117 -12.88 -5.70 19.83
C LEU A 117 -13.52 -5.08 18.58
N LEU A 118 -14.74 -4.54 18.67
CA LEU A 118 -15.40 -3.86 17.56
C LEU A 118 -14.61 -2.64 17.10
N ILE A 119 -14.15 -1.80 18.00
CA ILE A 119 -13.36 -0.61 17.68
C ILE A 119 -11.97 -0.98 17.15
N ARG A 120 -11.33 -2.01 17.72
CA ARG A 120 -10.07 -2.54 17.20
C ARG A 120 -10.24 -3.15 15.80
N GLY A 121 -11.35 -3.84 15.56
CA GLY A 121 -11.70 -4.39 14.24
C GLY A 121 -11.89 -3.31 13.18
N ASP A 122 -12.57 -2.21 13.51
CA ASP A 122 -12.71 -1.05 12.61
C ASP A 122 -11.34 -0.42 12.30
N SER A 123 -10.52 -0.19 13.33
CA SER A 123 -9.15 0.32 13.17
C SER A 123 -8.29 -0.60 12.28
N LEU A 124 -8.43 -1.92 12.43
CA LEU A 124 -7.75 -2.90 11.58
C LEU A 124 -8.24 -2.77 10.14
N GLY A 125 -9.56 -2.63 9.91
CA GLY A 125 -10.15 -2.45 8.59
C GLY A 125 -9.56 -1.23 7.86
N GLY A 126 -9.43 -0.11 8.55
CA GLY A 126 -8.77 1.09 8.04
C GLY A 126 -7.29 0.88 7.71
N THR A 127 -6.57 0.16 8.57
CA THR A 127 -5.15 -0.15 8.38
C THR A 127 -4.93 -1.13 7.22
N MET A 128 -5.83 -2.09 7.00
CA MET A 128 -5.73 -3.08 5.93
C MET A 128 -5.64 -2.47 4.54
N ARG A 129 -6.27 -1.32 4.29
CA ARG A 129 -6.13 -0.61 3.01
C ARG A 129 -4.69 -0.19 2.71
N ASN A 130 -3.98 0.32 3.71
CA ASN A 130 -2.57 0.69 3.58
C ASN A 130 -1.68 -0.55 3.42
N ILE A 131 -2.01 -1.63 4.12
CA ILE A 131 -1.29 -2.91 4.06
C ILE A 131 -1.39 -3.51 2.67
N VAL A 132 -2.55 -3.48 2.03
CA VAL A 132 -2.74 -3.96 0.66
C VAL A 132 -1.83 -3.22 -0.32
N GLY A 133 -1.70 -1.90 -0.19
CA GLY A 133 -0.75 -1.11 -0.97
C GLY A 133 0.70 -1.52 -0.73
N ALA A 134 1.09 -1.71 0.55
CA ALA A 134 2.43 -2.16 0.89
C ALA A 134 2.74 -3.57 0.35
N LEU A 135 1.80 -4.52 0.46
CA LEU A 135 1.96 -5.87 -0.08
C LEU A 135 2.08 -5.88 -1.61
N ALA A 136 1.34 -5.00 -2.30
CA ALA A 136 1.46 -4.83 -3.75
C ALA A 136 2.86 -4.34 -4.13
N GLN A 137 3.38 -3.33 -3.42
CA GLN A 137 4.74 -2.85 -3.61
C GLN A 137 5.77 -3.95 -3.33
N GLN A 138 5.67 -4.66 -2.21
CA GLN A 138 6.56 -5.77 -1.87
C GLN A 138 6.58 -6.86 -2.96
N LYS A 139 5.41 -7.19 -3.52
CA LYS A 139 5.30 -8.14 -4.64
C LYS A 139 6.03 -7.62 -5.88
N LEU A 140 5.85 -6.35 -6.23
CA LEU A 140 6.55 -5.72 -7.35
C LEU A 140 8.08 -5.70 -7.12
N VAL A 141 8.52 -5.26 -5.94
CA VAL A 141 9.95 -5.21 -5.57
C VAL A 141 10.57 -6.59 -5.64
N ARG A 142 9.92 -7.61 -5.08
CA ARG A 142 10.40 -9.00 -5.12
C ARG A 142 10.55 -9.50 -6.55
N CYS A 143 9.57 -9.24 -7.41
CA CYS A 143 9.63 -9.59 -8.83
C CYS A 143 10.77 -8.86 -9.54
N PHE A 144 10.94 -7.57 -9.27
CA PHE A 144 11.97 -6.73 -9.87
C PHE A 144 13.38 -7.22 -9.50
N ILE A 145 13.63 -7.45 -8.21
CA ILE A 145 14.92 -7.96 -7.71
C ILE A 145 15.21 -9.36 -8.27
N SER A 146 14.19 -10.22 -8.31
CA SER A 146 14.34 -11.56 -8.91
C SER A 146 14.68 -11.49 -10.40
N THR A 147 14.09 -10.54 -11.12
CA THR A 147 14.38 -10.33 -12.56
C THR A 147 15.83 -9.84 -12.75
N LEU A 148 16.28 -8.86 -11.96
CA LEU A 148 17.69 -8.42 -11.98
C LEU A 148 18.66 -9.59 -11.74
N SER A 149 18.37 -10.41 -10.71
CA SER A 149 19.19 -11.57 -10.35
C SER A 149 19.25 -12.60 -11.47
N VAL A 150 18.12 -12.93 -12.10
CA VAL A 150 18.05 -13.88 -13.23
C VAL A 150 18.80 -13.35 -14.46
N MET A 151 18.77 -12.04 -14.69
CA MET A 151 19.51 -11.38 -15.76
C MET A 151 21.01 -11.24 -15.45
N GLY A 152 21.47 -11.61 -14.25
CA GLY A 152 22.86 -11.45 -13.82
C GLY A 152 23.29 -9.98 -13.62
N ILE A 153 22.34 -9.08 -13.42
CA ILE A 153 22.61 -7.65 -13.25
C ILE A 153 22.84 -7.34 -11.75
N PRO A 154 24.04 -6.89 -11.36
CA PRO A 154 24.31 -6.46 -10.00
C PRO A 154 23.44 -5.26 -9.62
N PHE A 155 22.97 -5.23 -8.38
CA PHE A 155 22.15 -4.14 -7.87
C PHE A 155 22.46 -3.84 -6.41
N THR A 156 22.08 -2.65 -5.96
CA THR A 156 22.03 -2.27 -4.56
C THR A 156 20.61 -1.87 -4.20
N TRP A 157 20.29 -1.89 -2.92
CA TRP A 157 18.99 -1.52 -2.43
C TRP A 157 19.08 -0.59 -1.21
N TYR A 158 18.12 0.31 -1.07
CA TYR A 158 18.07 1.32 -0.02
C TYR A 158 16.95 0.99 0.98
N ASP A 159 17.30 0.86 2.26
CA ASP A 159 16.37 0.54 3.34
C ASP A 159 15.62 1.77 3.91
N GLY A 160 16.00 2.97 3.47
CA GLY A 160 15.54 4.26 3.99
C GLY A 160 16.60 5.00 4.82
N LYS A 161 17.74 4.34 5.10
CA LYS A 161 18.88 4.90 5.85
C LYS A 161 20.20 4.74 5.09
N SER A 162 20.44 3.56 4.53
CA SER A 162 21.69 3.21 3.84
C SER A 162 21.45 2.32 2.63
N TRP A 163 22.43 2.32 1.73
CA TRP A 163 22.51 1.44 0.59
C TRP A 163 23.22 0.15 0.95
N HIS A 164 22.68 -0.98 0.50
CA HIS A 164 23.22 -2.33 0.73
C HIS A 164 23.44 -3.05 -0.59
N ILE A 165 24.42 -3.93 -0.66
CA ILE A 165 24.62 -4.82 -1.80
C ILE A 165 23.42 -5.75 -1.91
N GLY A 166 22.93 -5.94 -3.13
CA GLY A 166 21.77 -6.77 -3.41
C GLY A 166 22.07 -8.27 -3.34
N ASP A 167 21.30 -8.98 -2.53
CA ASP A 167 21.20 -10.44 -2.51
C ASP A 167 19.72 -10.81 -2.32
N THR A 168 19.16 -11.61 -3.22
CA THR A 168 17.76 -12.05 -3.18
C THR A 168 17.39 -12.83 -1.91
N ARG A 169 18.38 -13.34 -1.18
CA ARG A 169 18.22 -14.05 0.09
C ARG A 169 18.17 -13.12 1.31
N THR A 170 18.45 -11.84 1.13
CA THR A 170 18.41 -10.87 2.23
C THR A 170 16.99 -10.78 2.80
N PRO A 171 16.81 -10.98 4.13
CA PRO A 171 15.51 -10.83 4.75
C PRO A 171 14.94 -9.41 4.54
N ASN A 172 13.64 -9.32 4.29
CA ASN A 172 12.90 -8.06 4.11
C ASN A 172 13.38 -7.16 2.96
N ILE A 173 14.14 -7.68 2.01
CA ILE A 173 14.61 -6.92 0.84
C ILE A 173 13.44 -6.35 0.02
N GLU A 174 12.27 -6.97 0.06
CA GLU A 174 11.05 -6.50 -0.56
C GLU A 174 10.49 -5.20 0.06
N GLU A 175 11.00 -4.76 1.21
CA GLU A 175 10.67 -3.48 1.84
C GLU A 175 11.55 -2.33 1.35
N ALA A 176 12.42 -2.59 0.37
CA ALA A 176 13.30 -1.58 -0.22
C ALA A 176 12.53 -0.31 -0.59
N LYS A 177 13.13 0.83 -0.25
CA LYS A 177 12.62 2.17 -0.62
C LYS A 177 13.12 2.60 -1.98
N ALA A 178 14.28 2.09 -2.38
CA ALA A 178 14.83 2.25 -3.72
C ALA A 178 15.76 1.09 -4.09
N ILE A 179 15.96 0.89 -5.39
CA ILE A 179 16.86 -0.12 -5.96
C ILE A 179 17.70 0.58 -7.03
N SER A 180 19.02 0.35 -7.02
CA SER A 180 19.94 0.91 -8.02
C SER A 180 20.64 -0.19 -8.79
N TRP A 181 20.78 -0.01 -10.10
CA TRP A 181 21.53 -0.87 -11.02
C TRP A 181 22.11 -0.06 -12.17
N ALA A 182 22.87 -0.71 -13.04
CA ALA A 182 23.31 -0.13 -14.29
C ALA A 182 22.87 -1.01 -15.48
N ASN A 183 22.54 -0.37 -16.61
CA ASN A 183 22.29 -0.99 -17.90
C ASN A 183 23.13 -0.29 -18.98
N ASP A 184 22.97 -0.67 -20.25
CA ASP A 184 23.72 -0.10 -21.38
C ASP A 184 23.51 1.43 -21.57
N LYS A 185 22.43 1.98 -20.97
CA LYS A 185 22.12 3.41 -21.01
C LYS A 185 22.62 4.20 -19.80
N GLY A 186 23.24 3.51 -18.81
CA GLY A 186 23.81 4.10 -17.61
C GLY A 186 23.15 3.64 -16.33
N HIS A 187 23.33 4.44 -15.27
CA HIS A 187 22.80 4.13 -13.95
C HIS A 187 21.30 4.42 -13.83
N ARG A 188 20.62 3.60 -13.07
CA ARG A 188 19.18 3.67 -12.79
C ARG A 188 18.91 3.57 -11.30
N VAL A 189 17.92 4.32 -10.85
CA VAL A 189 17.32 4.16 -9.52
C VAL A 189 15.80 4.06 -9.67
N LEU A 190 15.25 2.95 -9.22
CA LEU A 190 13.82 2.74 -9.03
C LEU A 190 13.49 3.05 -7.57
N ALA A 191 12.62 4.01 -7.32
CA ALA A 191 12.20 4.40 -5.98
C ALA A 191 10.67 4.40 -5.86
N PHE A 192 10.16 4.32 -4.63
CA PHE A 192 8.74 4.14 -4.37
C PHE A 192 8.19 5.23 -3.45
N ASN A 193 6.94 5.63 -3.70
CA ASN A 193 6.16 6.55 -2.86
C ASN A 193 6.86 7.89 -2.62
N LEU A 194 7.33 8.55 -3.67
CA LEU A 194 7.97 9.86 -3.58
C LEU A 194 7.00 10.99 -3.86
N THR A 195 7.01 12.02 -3.03
CA THR A 195 6.28 13.27 -3.30
C THR A 195 7.08 14.12 -4.28
N ILE A 196 6.73 14.04 -5.56
CA ILE A 196 7.41 14.74 -6.65
C ILE A 196 6.98 16.21 -6.71
N LYS A 197 7.91 17.13 -6.57
CA LYS A 197 7.62 18.58 -6.51
C LYS A 197 6.94 19.09 -7.79
N THR A 198 7.39 18.66 -8.94
CA THR A 198 6.83 19.05 -10.26
C THR A 198 5.36 18.65 -10.38
N VAL A 199 4.98 17.51 -9.80
CA VAL A 199 3.60 17.00 -9.80
C VAL A 199 2.80 17.51 -8.60
N ASN A 200 3.48 17.90 -7.53
CA ASN A 200 2.94 18.28 -6.22
C ASN A 200 2.04 17.21 -5.59
N LYS A 201 2.38 15.94 -5.83
CA LYS A 201 1.69 14.75 -5.29
C LYS A 201 2.67 13.60 -5.11
N ASN A 202 2.27 12.63 -4.30
CA ASN A 202 2.95 11.35 -4.18
C ASN A 202 2.79 10.57 -5.49
N VAL A 203 3.85 9.86 -5.88
CA VAL A 203 3.91 8.96 -7.04
C VAL A 203 4.41 7.61 -6.56
N ASP A 204 3.67 6.54 -6.90
CA ASP A 204 3.91 5.20 -6.34
C ASP A 204 5.21 4.58 -6.86
N ILE A 205 5.52 4.73 -8.15
CA ILE A 205 6.69 4.14 -8.83
C ILE A 205 7.45 5.23 -9.56
N CYS A 206 8.73 5.40 -9.27
CA CYS A 206 9.57 6.46 -9.83
C CYS A 206 10.90 5.89 -10.32
N LEU A 207 11.17 5.95 -11.62
CA LEU A 207 12.41 5.54 -12.24
C LEU A 207 13.23 6.76 -12.69
N PHE A 208 14.49 6.80 -12.29
CA PHE A 208 15.40 7.92 -12.56
C PHE A 208 16.69 7.48 -13.24
N ASN A 209 17.25 8.36 -14.06
CA ASN A 209 18.65 8.32 -14.46
C ASN A 209 19.50 8.90 -13.32
N ALA A 210 19.93 8.03 -12.40
CA ALA A 210 20.65 8.36 -11.18
C ALA A 210 21.41 7.14 -10.69
N ASN A 211 22.32 7.36 -9.75
CA ASN A 211 23.02 6.31 -9.01
C ASN A 211 22.88 6.54 -7.50
N GLU A 212 23.40 5.62 -6.69
CA GLU A 212 23.33 5.66 -5.23
C GLU A 212 23.90 6.96 -4.64
N ARG A 213 24.97 7.52 -5.23
CA ARG A 213 25.62 8.73 -4.74
C ARG A 213 24.83 9.99 -5.04
N THR A 214 24.09 9.99 -6.13
CA THR A 214 23.26 11.13 -6.56
C THR A 214 21.82 11.02 -6.07
N PHE A 215 21.43 9.84 -5.58
CA PHE A 215 20.10 9.60 -5.07
C PHE A 215 20.00 10.03 -3.60
N ASP A 216 19.23 11.06 -3.38
CA ASP A 216 18.66 11.46 -2.10
C ASP A 216 17.16 11.65 -2.32
N ASN A 217 16.33 10.95 -1.55
CA ASN A 217 14.87 11.01 -1.69
C ASN A 217 14.32 12.43 -1.77
N ASN A 218 14.80 13.33 -0.90
CA ASN A 218 14.31 14.70 -0.85
C ASN A 218 14.83 15.54 -2.01
N ASN A 219 16.09 15.36 -2.39
CA ASN A 219 16.70 16.15 -3.45
C ASN A 219 16.20 15.72 -4.82
N ILE A 220 16.17 14.41 -5.12
CA ILE A 220 15.72 13.92 -6.41
C ILE A 220 14.23 14.23 -6.62
N ALA A 221 13.39 14.08 -5.59
CA ALA A 221 11.97 14.39 -5.65
C ALA A 221 11.69 15.88 -5.92
N LYS A 222 12.60 16.77 -5.50
CA LYS A 222 12.50 18.22 -5.78
C LYS A 222 13.02 18.63 -7.14
N ASN A 223 14.01 17.92 -7.69
CA ASN A 223 14.80 18.35 -8.85
C ASN A 223 14.87 17.31 -9.98
N CYS A 224 13.88 16.42 -10.09
CA CYS A 224 13.93 15.28 -11.02
C CYS A 224 13.63 15.59 -12.49
N ASN A 225 13.34 16.83 -12.86
CA ASN A 225 12.89 17.15 -14.24
C ASN A 225 13.82 16.59 -15.33
N ARG A 226 15.13 16.57 -15.10
CA ARG A 226 16.11 16.04 -16.06
C ARG A 226 16.39 14.55 -15.89
N SER A 227 16.25 14.02 -14.69
CA SER A 227 16.58 12.62 -14.37
C SER A 227 15.38 11.68 -14.43
N ALA A 228 14.15 12.18 -14.39
CA ALA A 228 12.95 11.36 -14.48
C ALA A 228 12.88 10.61 -15.82
N ILE A 229 12.69 9.30 -15.78
CA ILE A 229 12.55 8.43 -16.95
C ILE A 229 11.10 7.92 -17.05
N MET A 230 10.56 7.39 -15.95
CA MET A 230 9.23 6.81 -15.93
C MET A 230 8.58 6.99 -14.56
N PHE A 231 7.30 7.30 -14.56
CA PHE A 231 6.48 7.33 -13.36
C PHE A 231 5.25 6.43 -13.52
N GLY A 232 4.85 5.76 -12.44
CA GLY A 232 3.77 4.80 -12.48
C GLY A 232 2.88 4.82 -11.24
N GLU A 233 1.67 4.31 -11.42
CA GLU A 233 0.68 4.08 -10.38
C GLU A 233 0.54 2.59 -10.10
N LEU A 234 0.43 2.23 -8.80
CA LEU A 234 0.29 0.86 -8.32
C LEU A 234 -0.97 0.72 -7.47
N LYS A 235 -1.89 -0.15 -7.87
CA LYS A 235 -3.14 -0.43 -7.16
C LYS A 235 -3.18 -1.89 -6.70
N GLY A 236 -3.09 -2.09 -5.38
CA GLY A 236 -3.00 -3.43 -4.78
C GLY A 236 -4.34 -4.09 -4.46
N GLY A 237 -5.45 -3.35 -4.46
CA GLY A 237 -6.77 -3.89 -4.16
C GLY A 237 -7.20 -4.94 -5.17
N ILE A 238 -7.67 -6.11 -4.67
CA ILE A 238 -8.12 -7.25 -5.50
C ILE A 238 -9.63 -7.26 -5.72
N ASP A 239 -10.37 -6.44 -4.99
CA ASP A 239 -11.84 -6.39 -5.09
C ASP A 239 -12.26 -5.82 -6.44
N PRO A 240 -12.99 -6.59 -7.28
CA PRO A 240 -13.49 -6.10 -8.56
C PRO A 240 -14.40 -4.87 -8.43
N ALA A 241 -15.18 -4.78 -7.35
CA ALA A 241 -16.04 -3.62 -7.11
C ALA A 241 -15.26 -2.30 -6.98
N GLY A 242 -13.97 -2.36 -6.63
CA GLY A 242 -13.09 -1.19 -6.55
C GLY A 242 -12.25 -0.93 -7.81
N ALA A 243 -12.29 -1.82 -8.81
CA ALA A 243 -11.39 -1.76 -9.97
C ALA A 243 -11.58 -0.48 -10.80
N ASP A 244 -12.82 -0.07 -11.04
CA ASP A 244 -13.16 1.15 -11.77
C ASP A 244 -12.63 2.41 -11.06
N GLU A 245 -12.82 2.51 -9.75
CA GLU A 245 -12.30 3.62 -8.94
C GLU A 245 -10.76 3.63 -8.90
N HIS A 246 -10.14 2.46 -8.81
CA HIS A 246 -8.68 2.32 -8.88
C HIS A 246 -8.14 2.84 -10.21
N TRP A 247 -8.81 2.50 -11.33
CA TRP A 247 -8.42 2.99 -12.65
C TRP A 247 -8.65 4.50 -12.78
N LYS A 248 -9.82 5.01 -12.43
CA LYS A 248 -10.14 6.45 -12.52
C LYS A 248 -9.15 7.30 -11.73
N THR A 249 -8.87 6.90 -10.49
CA THR A 249 -7.88 7.62 -9.65
C THR A 249 -6.47 7.49 -10.18
N GLY A 250 -6.07 6.31 -10.65
CA GLY A 250 -4.77 6.06 -11.28
C GLY A 250 -4.60 6.85 -12.57
N ASN A 251 -5.58 6.81 -13.47
CA ASN A 251 -5.53 7.54 -14.73
C ASN A 251 -5.44 9.06 -14.51
N SER A 252 -6.25 9.60 -13.59
CA SER A 252 -6.17 11.02 -13.22
C SER A 252 -4.81 11.42 -12.64
N ALA A 253 -4.16 10.53 -11.89
CA ALA A 253 -2.81 10.75 -11.39
C ALA A 253 -1.78 10.74 -12.52
N LEU A 254 -1.86 9.78 -13.45
CA LEU A 254 -0.98 9.68 -14.62
C LEU A 254 -1.16 10.87 -15.58
N GLU A 255 -2.38 11.32 -15.83
CA GLU A 255 -2.63 12.54 -16.62
C GLU A 255 -1.98 13.76 -15.99
N ARG A 256 -2.13 13.94 -14.67
CA ARG A 256 -1.49 15.02 -13.93
C ARG A 256 0.04 14.95 -14.05
N ILE A 257 0.62 13.75 -13.95
CA ILE A 257 2.06 13.53 -14.11
C ILE A 257 2.49 13.98 -15.51
N ARG A 258 1.86 13.47 -16.58
CA ARG A 258 2.16 13.85 -17.97
C ARG A 258 2.07 15.36 -18.19
N LYS A 259 0.95 15.97 -17.78
CA LYS A 259 0.73 17.41 -17.90
C LYS A 259 1.77 18.23 -17.14
N SER A 260 2.13 17.81 -15.92
CA SER A 260 3.12 18.53 -15.10
C SER A 260 4.51 18.49 -15.72
N PHE A 261 4.89 17.38 -16.35
CA PHE A 261 6.19 17.24 -17.00
C PHE A 261 6.21 17.89 -18.39
N SER A 262 5.14 17.84 -19.14
CA SER A 262 4.98 18.59 -20.40
C SER A 262 5.15 20.10 -20.18
N ASN A 263 4.60 20.65 -19.10
CA ASN A 263 4.76 22.05 -18.73
C ASN A 263 6.21 22.49 -18.47
N VAL A 264 7.12 21.54 -18.25
CA VAL A 264 8.55 21.79 -18.08
C VAL A 264 9.40 21.24 -19.24
N GLY A 265 8.75 20.97 -20.40
CA GLY A 265 9.39 20.54 -21.63
C GLY A 265 9.84 19.07 -21.63
N ARG A 266 9.16 18.19 -20.87
CA ARG A 266 9.47 16.77 -20.76
C ARG A 266 8.28 15.91 -21.22
N ASP A 267 7.98 15.97 -22.50
CA ASP A 267 6.95 15.15 -23.17
C ASP A 267 7.38 13.69 -23.38
N ASP A 268 8.67 13.41 -23.17
CA ASP A 268 9.30 12.10 -23.28
C ASP A 268 9.12 11.21 -22.03
N LEU A 269 8.56 11.77 -20.92
CA LEU A 269 8.37 11.01 -19.69
C LEU A 269 7.42 9.83 -19.90
N GLN A 270 7.89 8.63 -19.58
CA GLN A 270 7.08 7.44 -19.72
C GLN A 270 6.14 7.28 -18.50
N THR A 271 4.97 6.70 -18.74
CA THR A 271 4.01 6.40 -17.66
C THR A 271 3.56 4.96 -17.68
N SER A 272 3.29 4.39 -16.51
CA SER A 272 2.84 3.00 -16.35
C SER A 272 1.74 2.83 -15.33
N PHE A 273 0.94 1.77 -15.50
CA PHE A 273 -0.12 1.40 -14.56
C PHE A 273 -0.04 -0.09 -14.21
N VAL A 274 -0.01 -0.40 -12.92
CA VAL A 274 -0.02 -1.79 -12.42
C VAL A 274 -1.15 -1.93 -11.41
N ALA A 275 -2.04 -2.91 -11.61
CA ALA A 275 -3.16 -3.13 -10.71
C ALA A 275 -3.43 -4.62 -10.47
N ALA A 276 -3.94 -4.96 -9.28
CA ALA A 276 -4.33 -6.32 -8.94
C ALA A 276 -5.73 -6.67 -9.47
N ALA A 277 -6.66 -5.71 -9.44
CA ALA A 277 -8.00 -5.87 -10.02
C ALA A 277 -8.14 -4.98 -11.26
N ILE A 278 -8.38 -5.60 -12.40
CA ILE A 278 -8.69 -4.95 -13.68
C ILE A 278 -9.92 -5.64 -14.25
N GLU A 279 -11.01 -4.90 -14.40
CA GLU A 279 -12.27 -5.36 -15.00
C GLU A 279 -12.26 -5.14 -16.51
N ASP A 280 -13.19 -5.76 -17.24
CA ASP A 280 -13.26 -5.72 -18.71
C ASP A 280 -13.34 -4.27 -19.25
N SER A 281 -14.18 -3.42 -18.66
CA SER A 281 -14.32 -2.02 -19.05
C SER A 281 -13.02 -1.24 -18.86
N THR A 282 -12.40 -1.36 -17.70
CA THR A 282 -11.12 -0.71 -17.39
C THR A 282 -9.97 -1.29 -18.24
N GLY A 283 -9.99 -2.58 -18.51
CA GLY A 283 -9.04 -3.26 -19.41
C GLY A 283 -9.08 -2.69 -20.82
N ARG A 284 -10.26 -2.38 -21.37
CA ARG A 284 -10.43 -1.73 -22.68
C ARG A 284 -9.82 -0.34 -22.72
N GLU A 285 -10.06 0.48 -21.70
CA GLU A 285 -9.51 1.83 -21.61
C GLU A 285 -7.97 1.82 -21.50
N ILE A 286 -7.43 0.95 -20.62
CA ILE A 286 -5.99 0.76 -20.46
C ILE A 286 -5.36 0.31 -21.79
N PHE A 287 -5.97 -0.69 -22.44
CA PHE A 287 -5.46 -1.21 -23.71
C PHE A 287 -5.50 -0.17 -24.83
N SER A 288 -6.52 0.68 -24.88
CA SER A 288 -6.60 1.82 -25.81
C SER A 288 -5.44 2.79 -25.58
N GLN A 289 -5.16 3.19 -24.33
CA GLN A 289 -4.04 4.08 -24.00
C GLN A 289 -2.66 3.45 -24.27
N LEU A 290 -2.53 2.13 -24.21
CA LEU A 290 -1.31 1.43 -24.63
C LEU A 290 -1.15 1.45 -26.17
N THR A 291 -2.27 1.38 -26.90
CA THR A 291 -2.26 1.35 -28.37
C THR A 291 -1.91 2.71 -28.95
N ASP A 292 -2.43 3.79 -28.39
CA ASP A 292 -2.15 5.16 -28.80
C ASP A 292 -0.87 5.75 -28.18
N ASN A 293 -0.15 4.96 -27.36
CA ASN A 293 1.07 5.32 -26.63
C ASN A 293 0.89 6.42 -25.56
N THR A 294 -0.33 6.73 -25.13
CA THR A 294 -0.58 7.59 -23.97
C THR A 294 -0.04 6.95 -22.69
N LEU A 295 -0.15 5.61 -22.58
CA LEU A 295 0.45 4.82 -21.54
C LEU A 295 1.57 3.95 -22.12
N SER A 296 2.75 3.97 -21.49
CA SER A 296 3.92 3.26 -22.00
C SER A 296 3.91 1.77 -21.66
N PHE A 297 3.37 1.40 -20.50
CA PHE A 297 3.21 0.01 -20.06
C PHE A 297 2.05 -0.14 -19.07
N ALA A 298 1.38 -1.29 -19.13
CA ALA A 298 0.46 -1.72 -18.08
C ALA A 298 0.63 -3.21 -17.77
N ALA A 299 0.39 -3.60 -16.52
CA ALA A 299 0.45 -4.99 -16.10
C ALA A 299 -0.61 -5.31 -15.05
N ASN A 300 -1.16 -6.50 -15.12
CA ASN A 300 -1.94 -7.08 -14.05
C ASN A 300 -0.97 -7.64 -13.00
N LEU A 301 -1.04 -7.12 -11.76
CA LEU A 301 -0.18 -7.52 -10.64
C LEU A 301 -0.31 -9.00 -10.28
N THR A 302 -1.44 -9.63 -10.60
CA THR A 302 -1.70 -11.05 -10.32
C THR A 302 -1.16 -11.98 -11.42
N ALA A 303 -0.87 -11.45 -12.61
CA ALA A 303 -0.36 -12.19 -13.76
C ALA A 303 1.18 -12.17 -13.79
N SER A 304 1.82 -13.23 -13.30
CA SER A 304 3.29 -13.31 -13.17
C SER A 304 4.03 -12.98 -14.47
N LYS A 305 3.53 -13.47 -15.62
CA LYS A 305 4.13 -13.19 -16.93
C LYS A 305 4.16 -11.70 -17.25
N GLN A 306 3.07 -10.99 -16.97
CA GLN A 306 2.99 -9.54 -17.21
C GLN A 306 3.88 -8.77 -16.24
N LEU A 307 3.91 -9.17 -14.97
CA LEU A 307 4.72 -8.51 -13.95
C LEU A 307 6.21 -8.66 -14.23
N VAL A 308 6.67 -9.86 -14.61
CA VAL A 308 8.06 -10.08 -15.02
C VAL A 308 8.43 -9.25 -16.27
N SER A 309 7.53 -9.20 -17.27
CA SER A 309 7.77 -8.38 -18.46
C SER A 309 7.80 -6.88 -18.14
N TYR A 310 6.98 -6.41 -17.21
CA TYR A 310 7.02 -5.04 -16.71
C TYR A 310 8.35 -4.75 -16.01
N CYS A 311 8.81 -5.64 -15.15
CA CYS A 311 10.11 -5.49 -14.50
C CYS A 311 11.27 -5.47 -15.50
N ASN A 312 11.26 -6.38 -16.47
CA ASN A 312 12.25 -6.42 -17.54
C ASN A 312 12.26 -5.13 -18.36
N TRP A 313 11.08 -4.61 -18.73
CA TRP A 313 10.98 -3.34 -19.42
C TRP A 313 11.60 -2.19 -18.63
N MET A 314 11.30 -2.06 -17.33
CA MET A 314 11.88 -1.01 -16.47
C MET A 314 13.41 -1.15 -16.36
N ILE A 315 13.93 -2.39 -16.29
CA ILE A 315 15.38 -2.65 -16.20
C ILE A 315 16.12 -2.17 -17.44
N LEU A 316 15.50 -2.27 -18.61
CA LEU A 316 16.09 -1.91 -19.90
C LEU A 316 15.86 -0.42 -20.31
N LEU A 317 14.99 0.31 -19.62
CA LEU A 317 14.84 1.75 -19.83
C LEU A 317 16.11 2.51 -19.47
#